data_e7dc4bbafba8fc9f58dccc6d6d40c988
#
_entry.id   e7dc4bbafba8fc9f58dccc6d6d40c988
#
_cell.length_a   1.000
_cell.length_b   1.000
_cell.length_c   1.000
_cell.angle_alpha   90.00
_cell.angle_beta   90.00
_cell.angle_gamma   90.00
#
_symmetry.space_group_name_H-M   'P 1'
#
loop_
_entity.id
_entity.type
_entity.pdbx_description
1 polymer ?
#
loop_
_entity_poly.entity_id
_entity_poly.type
_entity_poly.pdbx_seq_one_letter_code
_entity_poly.pdbx_strand_id
1 'polypeptide(L)'
;MKKIHKYIILGLLCLFASLEAFAQEVLISGVVKDKNDNQPLPYVSVVVRDKSGKIDSRHSISTNTDGEFTLKVPVPANVTFTYIGYEPVVRKITKEMSEMTVLMSLSENMLDETVVVGYQKKSRAAVTASVQVVEAEDLVNTPVANAMELLQGRVPGLNIQIQNGTPGGMPSFTLRGISDISITKQGEDFVLGSSAPLFVVDGIPLENIDMNSDVDASGLLSGATVSPLSMIPFENIQRMEILKDAAATSLYGSKGAYGVIIIETKRGNGPPKVSYSGNYVIKTPPRLRDVAIGNAERNMRIMQILQNDTSSYFGHNEIHNFPALADSLNPYWNNNTDWQGRFYGVTHNQTHNLSFSGGTSKFNYLINGNYYTEKGIVKNTDFNRYGLKARLGYSPNDKFEMDVNVSATFTLNSQGSGNAFTQSGVARGSSASSLLPPPSMYISASEALAAFSVDDNNVNTAYDASIRMVYKLPYEFTLDGIFGYKYNTTERETFTPGILNNNRSEWYNLSQNSYNLYARTVLARSLDFRIFRLGLRAGVEISTNKRSHNTVKLVGGGSDYIWGPGAMHSKSEGTTSFVEDENTLSFIIDPSFNLGSIGPRGERYIFTPNIRPEANSTYGKKIKWTI
;
A
#
# COMPACT_ATOMS: atom_id res chain seq x y z
N MET A 1 -52.35 -12.95 53.59
CA MET A 1 -51.36 -14.03 53.75
C MET A 1 -50.63 -14.40 52.46
N LYS A 2 -51.23 -14.43 51.26
CA LYS A 2 -50.55 -14.83 50.01
C LYS A 2 -49.40 -13.87 49.52
N LYS A 3 -49.42 -12.59 49.90
CA LYS A 3 -48.36 -11.64 49.49
C LYS A 3 -47.07 -11.74 50.34
N ILE A 4 -47.22 -12.09 51.63
CA ILE A 4 -46.05 -12.22 52.54
C ILE A 4 -45.22 -13.45 52.20
N HIS A 5 -45.84 -14.57 51.78
CA HIS A 5 -45.09 -15.75 51.32
C HIS A 5 -44.23 -15.49 50.09
N LYS A 6 -44.68 -14.60 49.18
CA LYS A 6 -43.93 -14.27 47.97
C LYS A 6 -42.64 -13.48 48.26
N TYR A 7 -42.67 -12.61 49.25
CA TYR A 7 -41.47 -11.85 49.68
C TYR A 7 -40.52 -12.69 50.54
N ILE A 8 -41.02 -13.64 51.30
CA ILE A 8 -40.20 -14.59 52.07
C ILE A 8 -39.49 -15.55 51.12
N ILE A 9 -40.13 -16.04 50.06
CA ILE A 9 -39.54 -16.90 49.05
C ILE A 9 -38.51 -16.11 48.22
N LEU A 10 -38.79 -14.84 47.86
CA LEU A 10 -37.84 -13.98 47.16
C LEU A 10 -36.63 -13.64 48.02
N GLY A 11 -36.84 -13.41 49.33
CA GLY A 11 -35.74 -13.18 50.27
C GLY A 11 -34.88 -14.42 50.51
N LEU A 12 -35.47 -15.61 50.56
CA LEU A 12 -34.74 -16.88 50.62
C LEU A 12 -33.98 -17.16 49.31
N LEU A 13 -34.54 -16.82 48.16
CA LEU A 13 -33.87 -16.96 46.86
C LEU A 13 -32.65 -16.01 46.73
N CYS A 14 -32.79 -14.78 47.26
CA CYS A 14 -31.67 -13.84 47.34
C CYS A 14 -30.60 -14.28 48.35
N LEU A 15 -30.97 -14.93 49.44
CA LEU A 15 -30.00 -15.46 50.40
C LEU A 15 -29.26 -16.68 49.88
N PHE A 16 -29.85 -17.49 49.00
CA PHE A 16 -29.19 -18.58 48.30
C PHE A 16 -28.33 -18.12 47.13
N ALA A 17 -28.60 -16.95 46.55
CA ALA A 17 -27.78 -16.37 45.48
C ALA A 17 -26.46 -15.74 45.98
N SER A 18 -26.31 -15.54 47.27
CA SER A 18 -25.11 -14.99 47.91
C SER A 18 -24.15 -16.06 48.46
N LEU A 19 -24.37 -17.33 48.18
CA LEU A 19 -23.33 -18.35 48.34
C LEU A 19 -22.34 -18.21 47.20
N GLU A 20 -21.48 -17.18 47.30
CA GLU A 20 -20.26 -17.11 46.51
C GLU A 20 -19.49 -18.40 46.85
N ALA A 21 -19.30 -19.23 45.83
CA ALA A 21 -18.43 -20.37 45.92
C ALA A 21 -17.03 -19.82 46.20
N PHE A 22 -16.58 -19.87 47.44
CA PHE A 22 -15.16 -19.63 47.80
C PHE A 22 -14.35 -20.63 46.98
N ALA A 23 -13.72 -20.15 45.91
CA ALA A 23 -12.76 -20.95 45.19
C ALA A 23 -11.62 -21.26 46.15
N GLN A 24 -11.47 -22.52 46.48
CA GLN A 24 -10.40 -22.97 47.36
C GLN A 24 -9.07 -22.71 46.62
N GLU A 25 -8.24 -21.83 47.17
CA GLU A 25 -6.90 -21.59 46.63
C GLU A 25 -5.98 -22.72 47.12
N VAL A 26 -5.20 -23.28 46.20
CA VAL A 26 -4.17 -24.28 46.48
C VAL A 26 -2.80 -23.77 46.08
N LEU A 27 -1.80 -24.18 46.81
CA LEU A 27 -0.40 -23.88 46.50
C LEU A 27 0.11 -24.91 45.48
N ILE A 28 0.69 -24.43 44.40
CA ILE A 28 1.45 -25.26 43.46
C ILE A 28 2.88 -24.80 43.42
N SER A 29 3.80 -25.75 43.40
CA SER A 29 5.22 -25.49 43.25
C SER A 29 5.87 -26.53 42.33
N GLY A 30 6.96 -26.13 41.68
CA GLY A 30 7.65 -27.02 40.75
C GLY A 30 8.78 -26.35 40.01
N VAL A 31 9.34 -27.08 39.07
CA VAL A 31 10.45 -26.64 38.21
C VAL A 31 10.05 -26.77 36.73
N VAL A 32 10.36 -25.76 35.94
CA VAL A 32 10.20 -25.80 34.49
C VAL A 32 11.55 -26.11 33.85
N LYS A 33 11.59 -27.11 32.97
CA LYS A 33 12.81 -27.59 32.31
C LYS A 33 12.61 -27.72 30.81
N ASP A 34 13.68 -27.59 30.05
CA ASP A 34 13.73 -27.97 28.66
C ASP A 34 13.58 -29.48 28.51
N LYS A 35 12.79 -29.93 27.58
CA LYS A 35 12.55 -31.36 27.31
C LYS A 35 13.75 -32.08 26.69
N ASN A 36 14.64 -31.36 25.97
CA ASN A 36 15.73 -31.94 25.21
C ASN A 36 17.00 -32.14 26.07
N ASP A 37 17.35 -31.13 26.87
CA ASP A 37 18.60 -31.14 27.66
C ASP A 37 18.37 -31.18 29.17
N ASN A 38 17.10 -31.16 29.62
CA ASN A 38 16.72 -31.15 31.05
C ASN A 38 17.24 -29.94 31.84
N GLN A 39 17.74 -28.89 31.17
CA GLN A 39 18.18 -27.67 31.82
C GLN A 39 16.99 -26.89 32.38
N PRO A 40 17.10 -26.26 33.57
CA PRO A 40 16.04 -25.41 34.10
C PRO A 40 15.86 -24.16 33.23
N LEU A 41 14.61 -23.76 33.04
CA LEU A 41 14.25 -22.58 32.22
C LEU A 41 13.92 -21.40 33.15
N PRO A 42 14.80 -20.39 33.23
CA PRO A 42 14.53 -19.18 34.00
C PRO A 42 13.52 -18.26 33.31
N TYR A 43 12.79 -17.47 34.11
CA TYR A 43 11.88 -16.44 33.66
C TYR A 43 10.72 -16.93 32.76
N VAL A 44 10.31 -18.19 32.87
CA VAL A 44 9.10 -18.72 32.24
C VAL A 44 7.89 -18.06 32.88
N SER A 45 7.02 -17.50 32.08
CA SER A 45 5.77 -16.90 32.53
C SER A 45 4.74 -17.99 32.87
N VAL A 46 4.30 -18.01 34.13
CA VAL A 46 3.31 -18.96 34.69
C VAL A 46 2.03 -18.18 34.94
N VAL A 47 0.97 -18.43 34.17
CA VAL A 47 -0.24 -17.63 34.17
C VAL A 47 -1.47 -18.49 34.36
N VAL A 48 -2.38 -18.05 35.23
CA VAL A 48 -3.69 -18.67 35.41
C VAL A 48 -4.68 -18.03 34.42
N ARG A 49 -5.41 -18.87 33.69
CA ARG A 49 -6.52 -18.43 32.83
C ARG A 49 -7.84 -18.84 33.46
N ASP A 50 -8.80 -17.90 33.47
CA ASP A 50 -10.15 -18.17 33.91
C ASP A 50 -10.92 -19.04 32.89
N LYS A 51 -12.19 -19.40 33.21
CA LYS A 51 -13.04 -20.17 32.30
C LYS A 51 -13.35 -19.49 30.96
N SER A 52 -13.15 -18.16 30.89
CA SER A 52 -13.32 -17.35 29.68
C SER A 52 -12.02 -17.20 28.87
N GLY A 53 -10.92 -17.76 29.34
CA GLY A 53 -9.61 -17.67 28.70
C GLY A 53 -8.83 -16.39 29.04
N LYS A 54 -9.39 -15.49 29.84
CA LYS A 54 -8.73 -14.24 30.25
C LYS A 54 -7.67 -14.51 31.32
N ILE A 55 -6.56 -13.79 31.23
CA ILE A 55 -5.45 -13.88 32.18
C ILE A 55 -5.88 -13.25 33.53
N ASP A 56 -5.73 -13.99 34.62
CA ASP A 56 -5.84 -13.44 35.96
C ASP A 56 -4.46 -12.93 36.41
N SER A 57 -4.28 -11.62 36.33
CA SER A 57 -3.00 -10.96 36.69
C SER A 57 -2.62 -11.10 38.18
N ARG A 58 -3.56 -11.48 39.05
CA ARG A 58 -3.31 -11.70 40.47
C ARG A 58 -2.64 -13.06 40.73
N HIS A 59 -2.81 -13.99 39.77
CA HIS A 59 -2.29 -15.34 39.86
C HIS A 59 -1.33 -15.59 38.68
N SER A 60 -0.33 -14.74 38.54
CA SER A 60 0.74 -14.86 37.53
C SER A 60 2.10 -14.59 38.17
N ILE A 61 3.10 -15.39 37.79
CA ILE A 61 4.50 -15.29 38.27
C ILE A 61 5.43 -15.68 37.13
N SER A 62 6.72 -15.36 37.29
CA SER A 62 7.80 -15.92 36.46
C SER A 62 8.69 -16.84 37.28
N THR A 63 9.25 -17.88 36.63
CA THR A 63 10.23 -18.76 37.29
C THR A 63 11.50 -18.00 37.69
N ASN A 64 12.17 -18.46 38.75
CA ASN A 64 13.47 -17.94 39.18
C ASN A 64 14.61 -18.40 38.23
N THR A 65 15.87 -18.09 38.59
CA THR A 65 17.06 -18.49 37.82
C THR A 65 17.25 -20.00 37.71
N ASP A 66 16.72 -20.75 38.66
CA ASP A 66 16.79 -22.22 38.72
C ASP A 66 15.53 -22.88 38.11
N GLY A 67 14.69 -22.09 37.41
CA GLY A 67 13.47 -22.56 36.78
C GLY A 67 12.33 -22.89 37.75
N GLU A 68 12.44 -22.55 39.03
CA GLU A 68 11.47 -22.87 40.06
C GLU A 68 10.35 -21.83 40.12
N PHE A 69 9.15 -22.28 40.48
CA PHE A 69 8.00 -21.41 40.70
C PHE A 69 7.17 -21.89 41.89
N THR A 70 6.51 -20.96 42.55
CA THR A 70 5.51 -21.23 43.61
C THR A 70 4.37 -20.24 43.44
N LEU A 71 3.16 -20.74 43.21
CA LEU A 71 2.00 -19.92 42.92
C LEU A 71 0.74 -20.44 43.62
N LYS A 72 -0.05 -19.54 44.21
CA LYS A 72 -1.40 -19.84 44.67
C LYS A 72 -2.37 -19.75 43.54
N VAL A 73 -3.18 -20.78 43.34
CA VAL A 73 -4.15 -20.84 42.22
C VAL A 73 -5.53 -21.26 42.74
N PRO A 74 -6.62 -20.64 42.25
CA PRO A 74 -7.96 -21.11 42.54
C PRO A 74 -8.19 -22.45 41.83
N VAL A 75 -8.85 -23.39 42.48
CA VAL A 75 -9.15 -24.69 41.86
C VAL A 75 -10.64 -24.84 41.59
N PRO A 76 -10.99 -25.40 40.42
CA PRO A 76 -10.12 -25.89 39.36
C PRO A 76 -9.66 -24.75 38.43
N ALA A 77 -8.38 -24.73 38.04
CA ALA A 77 -7.79 -23.74 37.13
C ALA A 77 -6.90 -24.38 36.05
N ASN A 78 -6.76 -23.67 34.95
CA ASN A 78 -5.78 -23.99 33.92
C ASN A 78 -4.59 -23.05 34.08
N VAL A 79 -3.43 -23.59 34.36
CA VAL A 79 -2.16 -22.88 34.43
C VAL A 79 -1.43 -23.05 33.12
N THR A 80 -1.06 -21.95 32.50
CA THR A 80 -0.36 -21.92 31.23
C THR A 80 1.08 -21.45 31.47
N PHE A 81 2.05 -22.23 31.01
CA PHE A 81 3.47 -21.93 31.04
C PHE A 81 3.85 -21.42 29.64
N THR A 82 4.40 -20.22 29.57
CA THR A 82 4.84 -19.60 28.30
C THR A 82 6.26 -19.08 28.44
N TYR A 83 7.08 -19.39 27.46
CA TYR A 83 8.44 -18.91 27.36
C TYR A 83 8.79 -18.62 25.91
N ILE A 84 9.58 -17.59 25.69
CA ILE A 84 9.97 -17.20 24.33
C ILE A 84 10.77 -18.34 23.70
N GLY A 85 10.29 -18.87 22.58
CA GLY A 85 10.94 -19.98 21.88
C GLY A 85 10.43 -21.36 22.23
N TYR A 86 9.44 -21.49 23.10
CA TYR A 86 8.90 -22.77 23.52
C TYR A 86 7.38 -22.87 23.27
N GLU A 87 6.89 -24.08 23.06
CA GLU A 87 5.46 -24.34 22.97
C GLU A 87 4.78 -24.09 24.30
N PRO A 88 3.63 -23.39 24.34
CA PRO A 88 2.90 -23.19 25.58
C PRO A 88 2.40 -24.50 26.15
N VAL A 89 2.70 -24.75 27.42
CA VAL A 89 2.22 -25.94 28.14
C VAL A 89 1.07 -25.55 29.07
N VAL A 90 -0.08 -26.23 28.93
CA VAL A 90 -1.25 -26.01 29.79
C VAL A 90 -1.40 -27.18 30.73
N ARG A 91 -1.52 -26.91 32.04
CA ARG A 91 -1.78 -27.90 33.08
C ARG A 91 -3.07 -27.57 33.82
N LYS A 92 -3.95 -28.54 33.95
CA LYS A 92 -5.19 -28.42 34.72
C LYS A 92 -4.90 -28.78 36.17
N ILE A 93 -5.13 -27.81 37.04
CA ILE A 93 -4.90 -27.97 38.50
C ILE A 93 -6.28 -28.20 39.16
N THR A 94 -6.39 -29.30 39.91
CA THR A 94 -7.59 -29.69 40.63
C THR A 94 -7.37 -29.89 42.11
N LYS A 95 -6.12 -30.00 42.53
CA LYS A 95 -5.67 -30.18 43.91
C LYS A 95 -4.28 -29.59 44.10
N GLU A 96 -3.84 -29.47 45.34
CA GLU A 96 -2.47 -29.07 45.70
C GLU A 96 -1.45 -29.99 45.01
N MET A 97 -0.42 -29.42 44.42
CA MET A 97 0.66 -30.13 43.73
C MET A 97 1.98 -29.48 44.10
N SER A 98 2.80 -30.22 44.86
CA SER A 98 4.19 -29.89 45.15
C SER A 98 5.14 -30.69 44.24
N GLU A 99 6.30 -30.11 43.92
CA GLU A 99 7.34 -30.74 43.09
C GLU A 99 6.90 -31.09 41.63
N MET A 100 6.06 -30.25 41.02
CA MET A 100 5.65 -30.45 39.63
C MET A 100 6.80 -30.15 38.68
N THR A 101 7.22 -31.14 37.88
CA THR A 101 8.15 -30.90 36.77
C THR A 101 7.35 -30.62 35.49
N VAL A 102 7.58 -29.43 34.91
CA VAL A 102 6.97 -29.03 33.62
C VAL A 102 8.06 -29.06 32.55
N LEU A 103 7.93 -29.96 31.60
CA LEU A 103 8.81 -30.04 30.44
C LEU A 103 8.25 -29.20 29.32
N MET A 104 9.01 -28.23 28.81
CA MET A 104 8.67 -27.41 27.65
C MET A 104 9.49 -27.86 26.45
N SER A 105 8.86 -28.02 25.33
CA SER A 105 9.51 -28.29 24.05
C SER A 105 9.80 -26.98 23.34
N LEU A 106 10.95 -26.85 22.67
CA LEU A 106 11.22 -25.75 21.76
C LEU A 106 10.07 -25.68 20.75
N SER A 107 9.53 -24.52 20.55
CA SER A 107 8.50 -24.30 19.55
C SER A 107 9.11 -24.40 18.16
N GLU A 108 8.74 -25.42 17.41
CA GLU A 108 9.12 -25.53 16.00
C GLU A 108 8.64 -24.32 15.19
N ASN A 109 7.62 -23.61 15.67
CA ASN A 109 7.05 -22.43 15.01
C ASN A 109 7.91 -21.14 15.14
N MET A 110 8.91 -21.07 16.03
CA MET A 110 9.81 -19.91 16.06
C MET A 110 10.91 -19.93 14.99
N LEU A 111 11.07 -21.04 14.27
CA LEU A 111 12.03 -21.15 13.18
C LEU A 111 11.39 -20.91 11.80
N ASP A 112 10.07 -20.77 11.73
CA ASP A 112 9.33 -20.71 10.48
C ASP A 112 8.58 -19.39 10.24
N GLU A 113 9.21 -18.25 10.52
CA GLU A 113 8.82 -17.04 9.79
C GLU A 113 9.17 -17.30 8.32
N THR A 114 8.15 -17.74 7.57
CA THR A 114 8.33 -17.99 6.15
C THR A 114 8.26 -16.68 5.39
N VAL A 115 9.28 -16.38 4.62
CA VAL A 115 9.33 -15.26 3.69
C VAL A 115 9.18 -15.76 2.26
N VAL A 116 8.51 -15.00 1.41
CA VAL A 116 8.42 -15.30 -0.02
C VAL A 116 9.64 -14.72 -0.72
N VAL A 117 10.52 -15.56 -1.19
CA VAL A 117 11.65 -15.14 -2.03
C VAL A 117 11.43 -15.67 -3.43
N GLY A 118 11.19 -14.77 -4.34
CA GLY A 118 10.78 -15.12 -5.69
C GLY A 118 9.41 -15.81 -5.65
N TYR A 119 9.38 -17.06 -6.03
CA TYR A 119 8.15 -17.84 -6.10
C TYR A 119 8.08 -18.92 -5.00
N GLN A 120 8.89 -18.77 -3.94
CA GLN A 120 9.02 -19.74 -2.85
C GLN A 120 8.67 -19.14 -1.50
N LYS A 121 7.97 -19.93 -0.69
CA LYS A 121 7.99 -19.77 0.74
C LYS A 121 9.23 -20.48 1.30
N LYS A 122 10.17 -19.73 1.84
CA LYS A 122 11.37 -20.23 2.52
C LYS A 122 11.31 -19.81 3.98
N SER A 123 11.83 -20.65 4.88
CA SER A 123 12.12 -20.21 6.23
C SER A 123 13.08 -19.01 6.18
N ARG A 124 12.86 -18.00 6.99
CA ARG A 124 13.73 -16.80 7.07
C ARG A 124 15.19 -17.16 7.30
N ALA A 125 15.45 -18.22 8.05
CA ALA A 125 16.81 -18.74 8.29
C ALA A 125 17.48 -19.30 7.00
N ALA A 126 16.69 -19.75 6.03
CA ALA A 126 17.17 -20.32 4.76
C ALA A 126 17.26 -19.26 3.64
N VAL A 127 16.96 -18.00 3.92
CA VAL A 127 17.03 -16.90 2.97
C VAL A 127 18.38 -16.24 3.04
N THR A 128 19.14 -16.33 1.95
CA THR A 128 20.47 -15.70 1.81
C THR A 128 20.38 -14.23 1.38
N ALA A 129 19.20 -13.76 1.02
CA ALA A 129 18.93 -12.43 0.48
C ALA A 129 18.41 -11.47 1.56
N SER A 130 18.65 -10.17 1.38
CA SER A 130 18.11 -9.12 2.25
C SER A 130 16.63 -8.88 1.92
N VAL A 131 15.76 -9.50 2.71
CA VAL A 131 14.31 -9.34 2.62
C VAL A 131 13.82 -8.59 3.84
N GLN A 132 13.07 -7.51 3.63
CA GLN A 132 12.35 -6.80 4.67
C GLN A 132 10.88 -7.17 4.61
N VAL A 133 10.34 -7.67 5.70
CA VAL A 133 8.91 -7.99 5.84
C VAL A 133 8.23 -6.89 6.66
N VAL A 134 7.08 -6.45 6.20
CA VAL A 134 6.20 -5.51 6.90
C VAL A 134 4.81 -6.14 6.96
N GLU A 135 4.37 -6.48 8.15
CA GLU A 135 3.03 -7.03 8.39
C GLU A 135 1.98 -5.93 8.38
N ALA A 136 0.80 -6.22 7.84
CA ALA A 136 -0.28 -5.23 7.78
C ALA A 136 -0.78 -4.82 9.16
N GLU A 137 -0.63 -5.68 10.18
CA GLU A 137 -1.00 -5.37 11.56
C GLU A 137 -0.19 -4.21 12.13
N ASP A 138 1.06 -4.03 11.69
CA ASP A 138 1.92 -2.90 12.06
C ASP A 138 1.49 -1.58 11.40
N LEU A 139 0.61 -1.67 10.39
CA LEU A 139 0.17 -0.56 9.55
C LEU A 139 -1.26 -0.09 9.88
N VAL A 140 -1.91 -0.72 10.84
CA VAL A 140 -3.31 -0.46 11.22
C VAL A 140 -3.47 0.97 11.75
N ASN A 141 -4.54 1.64 11.32
CA ASN A 141 -5.03 2.96 11.72
C ASN A 141 -4.48 4.18 10.95
N THR A 142 -3.84 4.00 9.82
CA THR A 142 -3.49 5.14 8.96
C THR A 142 -4.31 5.08 7.67
N PRO A 143 -5.40 5.86 7.54
CA PRO A 143 -6.20 5.87 6.33
C PRO A 143 -5.44 6.62 5.23
N VAL A 144 -4.90 5.88 4.29
CA VAL A 144 -4.18 6.38 3.12
C VAL A 144 -4.79 5.84 1.84
N ALA A 145 -4.72 6.62 0.78
CA ALA A 145 -5.18 6.17 -0.53
C ALA A 145 -4.28 5.08 -1.11
N ASN A 146 -2.97 5.19 -0.86
CA ASN A 146 -1.96 4.30 -1.41
C ASN A 146 -1.24 3.54 -0.28
N ALA A 147 -1.26 2.21 -0.37
CA ALA A 147 -0.59 1.34 0.60
C ALA A 147 0.93 1.60 0.73
N MET A 148 1.56 2.16 -0.31
CA MET A 148 3.00 2.47 -0.28
C MET A 148 3.36 3.59 0.69
N GLU A 149 2.45 4.54 0.93
CA GLU A 149 2.68 5.61 1.90
C GLU A 149 2.95 5.06 3.31
N LEU A 150 2.38 3.90 3.61
CA LEU A 150 2.58 3.22 4.89
C LEU A 150 4.00 2.67 5.08
N LEU A 151 4.76 2.49 3.99
CA LEU A 151 6.14 2.01 4.03
C LEU A 151 7.16 3.13 4.26
N GLN A 152 6.74 4.39 4.18
CA GLN A 152 7.63 5.54 4.36
C GLN A 152 8.29 5.52 5.74
N GLY A 153 9.62 5.59 5.77
CA GLY A 153 10.41 5.56 7.00
C GLY A 153 10.51 4.19 7.70
N ARG A 154 9.82 3.15 7.22
CA ARG A 154 9.82 1.80 7.81
C ARG A 154 10.78 0.83 7.14
N VAL A 155 11.13 1.10 5.89
CA VAL A 155 11.98 0.23 5.07
C VAL A 155 13.31 0.93 4.78
N PRO A 156 14.44 0.46 5.35
CA PRO A 156 15.74 1.07 5.07
C PRO A 156 16.10 0.99 3.59
N GLY A 157 16.48 2.12 3.00
CA GLY A 157 16.83 2.24 1.59
C GLY A 157 15.66 2.42 0.62
N LEU A 158 14.42 2.41 1.10
CA LEU A 158 13.24 2.79 0.33
C LEU A 158 12.92 4.27 0.61
N ASN A 159 12.99 5.09 -0.41
CA ASN A 159 12.59 6.50 -0.37
C ASN A 159 11.24 6.65 -1.08
N ILE A 160 10.28 7.22 -0.38
CA ILE A 160 8.94 7.48 -0.89
C ILE A 160 8.68 8.98 -0.74
N GLN A 161 8.32 9.63 -1.84
CA GLN A 161 8.01 11.06 -1.84
C GLN A 161 6.62 11.29 -2.43
N ILE A 162 5.78 11.95 -1.65
CA ILE A 162 4.48 12.42 -2.09
C ILE A 162 4.71 13.80 -2.72
N GLN A 163 4.55 13.90 -4.04
CA GLN A 163 4.95 15.09 -4.78
C GLN A 163 4.09 16.31 -4.48
N ASN A 164 2.78 16.17 -4.44
CA ASN A 164 1.85 17.31 -4.39
C ASN A 164 0.66 17.16 -3.44
N GLY A 165 0.53 16.04 -2.72
CA GLY A 165 -0.59 15.79 -1.81
C GLY A 165 -1.96 15.67 -2.49
N THR A 166 -2.00 15.48 -3.80
CA THR A 166 -3.25 15.22 -4.54
C THR A 166 -3.85 13.89 -4.10
N PRO A 167 -5.15 13.83 -3.80
CA PRO A 167 -5.82 12.59 -3.43
C PRO A 167 -5.61 11.48 -4.47
N GLY A 168 -5.26 10.28 -4.03
CA GLY A 168 -5.00 9.14 -4.93
C GLY A 168 -3.77 9.27 -5.82
N GLY A 169 -3.01 10.37 -5.68
CA GLY A 169 -1.81 10.63 -6.48
C GLY A 169 -0.72 9.57 -6.28
N MET A 170 0.11 9.43 -7.29
CA MET A 170 1.19 8.46 -7.27
C MET A 170 2.41 9.03 -6.55
N PRO A 171 2.86 8.42 -5.43
CA PRO A 171 4.12 8.78 -4.85
C PRO A 171 5.27 8.32 -5.75
N SER A 172 6.36 9.07 -5.79
CA SER A 172 7.59 8.57 -6.38
C SER A 172 8.30 7.67 -5.37
N PHE A 173 8.86 6.57 -5.86
CA PHE A 173 9.64 5.67 -5.01
C PHE A 173 10.95 5.30 -5.67
N THR A 174 11.99 5.26 -4.84
CA THR A 174 13.29 4.74 -5.25
C THR A 174 13.80 3.78 -4.18
N LEU A 175 14.34 2.67 -4.62
CA LEU A 175 14.95 1.68 -3.75
C LEU A 175 16.46 1.70 -3.99
N ARG A 176 17.24 2.02 -2.93
CA ARG A 176 18.72 2.17 -2.98
C ARG A 176 19.22 3.30 -3.90
N GLY A 177 18.40 4.32 -4.14
CA GLY A 177 18.76 5.47 -4.96
C GLY A 177 18.41 5.32 -6.44
N ILE A 178 18.72 6.35 -7.22
CA ILE A 178 18.44 6.40 -8.65
C ILE A 178 19.67 5.83 -9.37
N SER A 179 19.48 4.77 -10.13
CA SER A 179 20.54 4.06 -10.87
C SER A 179 20.31 4.04 -12.38
N ASP A 180 19.20 4.57 -12.85
CA ASP A 180 18.86 4.60 -14.27
C ASP A 180 19.19 5.97 -14.87
N ILE A 181 20.00 5.95 -15.94
CA ILE A 181 20.32 7.13 -16.74
C ILE A 181 19.80 6.84 -18.15
N SER A 182 18.67 7.42 -18.49
CA SER A 182 18.13 7.33 -19.85
C SER A 182 18.57 8.53 -20.68
N ILE A 183 18.83 8.28 -21.96
CA ILE A 183 19.13 9.33 -22.93
C ILE A 183 17.80 9.72 -23.60
N THR A 184 17.51 11.01 -23.66
CA THR A 184 16.31 11.48 -24.38
C THR A 184 16.36 11.06 -25.85
N LYS A 185 15.21 10.88 -26.49
CA LYS A 185 15.12 10.51 -27.91
C LYS A 185 15.86 11.48 -28.85
N GLN A 186 16.17 12.68 -28.37
CA GLN A 186 16.93 13.70 -29.13
C GLN A 186 18.44 13.67 -28.87
N GLY A 187 18.92 12.86 -27.91
CA GLY A 187 20.34 12.61 -27.69
C GLY A 187 21.12 13.75 -27.05
N GLU A 188 20.47 14.84 -26.65
CA GLU A 188 21.15 16.04 -26.14
C GLU A 188 21.15 16.16 -24.63
N ASP A 189 20.18 15.52 -23.92
CA ASP A 189 20.08 15.59 -22.47
C ASP A 189 20.00 14.20 -21.82
N PHE A 190 20.71 14.04 -20.71
CA PHE A 190 20.58 12.89 -19.82
C PHE A 190 19.42 13.12 -18.86
N VAL A 191 18.43 12.26 -18.89
CA VAL A 191 17.33 12.27 -17.92
C VAL A 191 17.51 11.08 -16.99
N LEU A 192 17.40 11.33 -15.69
CA LEU A 192 17.34 10.25 -14.69
C LEU A 192 16.06 9.46 -14.92
N GLY A 193 16.18 8.21 -15.33
CA GLY A 193 15.06 7.33 -15.55
C GLY A 193 14.34 6.95 -14.25
N SER A 194 13.19 6.34 -14.37
CA SER A 194 12.43 5.84 -13.23
C SER A 194 13.07 4.56 -12.69
N SER A 195 13.65 4.62 -11.50
CA SER A 195 14.16 3.45 -10.76
C SER A 195 13.10 2.86 -9.84
N ALA A 196 11.85 2.75 -10.33
CA ALA A 196 10.75 2.19 -9.54
C ALA A 196 10.88 0.66 -9.40
N PRO A 197 10.66 0.10 -8.20
CA PRO A 197 10.66 -1.34 -8.00
C PRO A 197 9.47 -2.01 -8.69
N LEU A 198 9.65 -3.29 -9.05
CA LEU A 198 8.56 -4.12 -9.56
C LEU A 198 7.60 -4.48 -8.42
N PHE A 199 6.31 -4.33 -8.66
CA PHE A 199 5.29 -4.79 -7.73
C PHE A 199 4.74 -6.15 -8.15
N VAL A 200 4.60 -7.06 -7.18
CA VAL A 200 4.04 -8.40 -7.40
C VAL A 200 2.90 -8.62 -6.42
N VAL A 201 1.69 -8.80 -6.92
CA VAL A 201 0.50 -9.00 -6.09
C VAL A 201 0.03 -10.45 -6.20
N ASP A 202 -0.02 -11.15 -5.07
CA ASP A 202 -0.40 -12.56 -4.99
C ASP A 202 0.35 -13.46 -6.01
N GLY A 203 1.62 -13.10 -6.32
CA GLY A 203 2.50 -13.83 -7.25
C GLY A 203 2.39 -13.45 -8.72
N ILE A 204 1.61 -12.43 -9.05
CA ILE A 204 1.48 -11.89 -10.41
C ILE A 204 2.15 -10.52 -10.47
N PRO A 205 3.14 -10.32 -11.35
CA PRO A 205 3.75 -9.01 -11.54
C PRO A 205 2.72 -7.98 -12.00
N LEU A 206 2.75 -6.81 -11.37
CA LEU A 206 2.09 -5.62 -11.91
C LEU A 206 3.02 -5.02 -12.95
N GLU A 207 2.46 -4.67 -14.08
CA GLU A 207 3.23 -3.95 -15.05
C GLU A 207 3.63 -2.58 -14.53
N ASN A 208 4.88 -2.20 -14.82
CA ASN A 208 5.29 -0.82 -14.68
C ASN A 208 4.50 -0.02 -15.71
N ILE A 209 3.49 0.69 -15.24
CA ILE A 209 2.91 1.75 -16.03
C ILE A 209 4.01 2.78 -16.11
N ASP A 210 4.57 2.99 -17.30
CA ASP A 210 5.55 4.04 -17.54
C ASP A 210 4.92 5.37 -17.11
N MET A 211 5.35 5.83 -15.94
CA MET A 211 4.84 7.01 -15.28
C MET A 211 5.22 8.30 -16.03
N ASN A 212 6.10 8.17 -17.00
CA ASN A 212 6.64 9.28 -17.79
C ASN A 212 6.06 9.36 -19.21
N SER A 213 5.23 8.41 -19.65
CA SER A 213 4.71 8.41 -21.02
C SER A 213 3.68 9.49 -21.31
N ASP A 214 3.11 10.10 -20.26
CA ASP A 214 2.10 11.16 -20.38
C ASP A 214 2.66 12.56 -20.07
N VAL A 215 3.97 12.75 -20.13
CA VAL A 215 4.54 14.08 -20.21
C VAL A 215 4.26 14.59 -21.63
N ASP A 216 3.10 15.18 -21.79
CA ASP A 216 2.81 16.01 -22.93
C ASP A 216 3.95 17.04 -23.07
N ALA A 217 4.48 17.20 -24.28
CA ALA A 217 5.55 18.15 -24.59
C ALA A 217 5.22 19.60 -24.16
N SER A 218 3.97 19.87 -23.79
CA SER A 218 3.53 21.15 -23.25
C SER A 218 3.75 21.31 -21.75
N GLY A 219 4.05 20.25 -21.00
CA GLY A 219 4.24 20.30 -19.55
C GLY A 219 2.99 20.73 -18.76
N LEU A 220 1.87 20.92 -19.43
CA LEU A 220 0.65 21.49 -18.84
C LEU A 220 -0.25 20.42 -18.18
N LEU A 221 -0.11 19.17 -18.57
CA LEU A 221 -0.95 18.06 -18.14
C LEU A 221 -0.19 16.97 -17.35
N SER A 222 0.93 17.31 -16.71
CA SER A 222 1.55 16.42 -15.74
C SER A 222 0.70 16.35 -14.46
N GLY A 223 -0.59 16.07 -14.63
CA GLY A 223 -1.46 15.68 -13.53
C GLY A 223 -0.94 14.35 -12.99
N ALA A 224 -0.79 14.24 -11.68
CA ALA A 224 -0.39 13.00 -11.04
C ALA A 224 -1.34 11.87 -11.50
N THR A 225 -0.80 10.92 -12.25
CA THR A 225 -1.56 9.72 -12.64
C THR A 225 -2.00 8.99 -11.38
N VAL A 226 -3.20 8.41 -11.42
CA VAL A 226 -3.67 7.58 -10.31
C VAL A 226 -2.77 6.37 -10.19
N SER A 227 -2.23 6.16 -8.99
CA SER A 227 -1.38 5.00 -8.74
C SER A 227 -2.14 3.70 -8.94
N PRO A 228 -1.65 2.72 -9.73
CA PRO A 228 -2.24 1.38 -9.78
C PRO A 228 -2.30 0.72 -8.40
N LEU A 229 -1.41 1.13 -7.51
CA LEU A 229 -1.38 0.65 -6.11
C LEU A 229 -2.50 1.26 -5.26
N SER A 230 -3.03 2.42 -5.64
CA SER A 230 -4.21 3.00 -4.99
C SER A 230 -5.49 2.21 -5.28
N MET A 231 -5.47 1.35 -6.30
CA MET A 231 -6.57 0.41 -6.58
C MET A 231 -6.57 -0.79 -5.63
N ILE A 232 -5.50 -1.02 -4.86
CA ILE A 232 -5.41 -2.10 -3.88
C ILE A 232 -5.72 -1.53 -2.50
N PRO A 233 -6.90 -1.83 -1.92
CA PRO A 233 -7.20 -1.42 -0.56
C PRO A 233 -6.18 -2.01 0.42
N PHE A 234 -5.57 -1.16 1.26
CA PHE A 234 -4.55 -1.64 2.20
C PHE A 234 -5.14 -2.63 3.23
N GLU A 235 -6.43 -2.51 3.52
CA GLU A 235 -7.16 -3.43 4.39
C GLU A 235 -7.16 -4.87 3.87
N ASN A 236 -6.97 -5.04 2.56
CA ASN A 236 -6.87 -6.35 1.92
C ASN A 236 -5.45 -6.93 1.97
N ILE A 237 -4.46 -6.14 2.34
CA ILE A 237 -3.07 -6.57 2.43
C ILE A 237 -2.87 -7.34 3.72
N GLN A 238 -2.20 -8.48 3.65
CA GLN A 238 -1.75 -9.26 4.79
C GLN A 238 -0.34 -8.84 5.17
N ARG A 239 0.58 -8.80 4.19
CA ARG A 239 1.97 -8.41 4.37
C ARG A 239 2.60 -7.92 3.08
N MET A 240 3.66 -7.16 3.23
CA MET A 240 4.51 -6.70 2.14
C MET A 240 5.95 -7.14 2.37
N GLU A 241 6.58 -7.68 1.35
CA GLU A 241 7.97 -8.12 1.39
C GLU A 241 8.77 -7.34 0.35
N ILE A 242 9.87 -6.74 0.79
CA ILE A 242 10.72 -5.90 -0.04
C ILE A 242 12.03 -6.61 -0.30
N LEU A 243 12.23 -7.01 -1.56
CA LEU A 243 13.46 -7.65 -2.04
C LEU A 243 14.39 -6.57 -2.57
N LYS A 244 15.54 -6.43 -1.92
CA LYS A 244 16.49 -5.36 -2.23
C LYS A 244 17.71 -5.85 -3.01
N ASP A 245 18.10 -7.11 -2.84
CA ASP A 245 19.34 -7.65 -3.37
C ASP A 245 19.15 -8.30 -4.75
N ALA A 246 20.16 -8.19 -5.60
CA ALA A 246 20.16 -8.78 -6.92
C ALA A 246 19.89 -10.29 -6.91
N ALA A 247 20.37 -11.01 -5.88
CA ALA A 247 20.10 -12.45 -5.72
C ALA A 247 18.62 -12.77 -5.53
N ALA A 248 17.86 -11.88 -4.85
CA ALA A 248 16.42 -12.06 -4.68
C ALA A 248 15.61 -11.58 -5.89
N THR A 249 16.07 -10.48 -6.51
CA THR A 249 15.34 -9.84 -7.61
C THR A 249 15.57 -10.53 -8.96
N SER A 250 16.70 -11.24 -9.12
CA SER A 250 17.02 -12.00 -10.35
C SER A 250 15.95 -13.03 -10.73
N LEU A 251 15.22 -13.56 -9.74
CA LEU A 251 14.08 -14.44 -9.99
C LEU A 251 12.95 -13.77 -10.78
N TYR A 252 12.88 -12.45 -10.78
CA TYR A 252 11.88 -11.67 -11.51
C TYR A 252 12.39 -11.12 -12.86
N GLY A 253 13.62 -11.50 -13.25
CA GLY A 253 14.24 -11.11 -14.52
C GLY A 253 14.59 -9.62 -14.59
N SER A 254 14.64 -9.10 -15.82
CA SER A 254 15.00 -7.69 -16.10
C SER A 254 14.07 -6.68 -15.40
N LYS A 255 12.80 -7.02 -15.26
CA LYS A 255 11.79 -6.18 -14.58
C LYS A 255 12.07 -5.97 -13.09
N GLY A 256 12.82 -6.88 -12.45
CA GLY A 256 13.21 -6.79 -11.03
C GLY A 256 14.51 -6.01 -10.75
N ALA A 257 15.14 -5.40 -11.75
CA ALA A 257 16.47 -4.76 -11.63
C ALA A 257 16.54 -3.67 -10.53
N TYR A 258 15.46 -2.92 -10.33
CA TYR A 258 15.38 -1.85 -9.32
C TYR A 258 14.77 -2.30 -7.99
N GLY A 259 14.67 -3.60 -7.74
CA GLY A 259 14.05 -4.18 -6.57
C GLY A 259 12.64 -4.72 -6.85
N VAL A 260 12.12 -5.49 -5.88
CA VAL A 260 10.78 -6.08 -6.00
C VAL A 260 10.04 -5.89 -4.68
N ILE A 261 8.79 -5.46 -4.76
CA ILE A 261 7.87 -5.36 -3.64
C ILE A 261 6.75 -6.37 -3.85
N ILE A 262 6.71 -7.39 -2.99
CA ILE A 262 5.70 -8.44 -3.03
C ILE A 262 4.59 -8.06 -2.04
N ILE A 263 3.36 -8.10 -2.52
CA ILE A 263 2.16 -7.83 -1.74
C ILE A 263 1.36 -9.12 -1.67
N GLU A 264 1.22 -9.65 -0.46
CA GLU A 264 0.31 -10.77 -0.20
C GLU A 264 -0.99 -10.25 0.41
N THR A 265 -2.12 -10.68 -0.14
CA THR A 265 -3.44 -10.30 0.33
C THR A 265 -4.00 -11.31 1.33
N LYS A 266 -4.86 -10.82 2.22
CA LYS A 266 -5.52 -11.63 3.26
C LYS A 266 -6.27 -12.83 2.69
N ARG A 267 -6.28 -13.91 3.47
CA ARG A 267 -7.04 -15.14 3.21
C ARG A 267 -8.10 -15.33 4.31
N GLY A 268 -9.17 -16.02 3.98
CA GLY A 268 -10.12 -16.48 4.97
C GLY A 268 -9.51 -17.59 5.84
N ASN A 269 -9.77 -17.56 7.13
CA ASN A 269 -9.33 -18.59 8.06
C ASN A 269 -10.26 -18.67 9.27
N GLY A 270 -10.40 -19.87 9.85
CA GLY A 270 -11.15 -20.10 11.08
C GLY A 270 -12.67 -20.07 10.90
N PRO A 271 -13.42 -19.93 12.01
CA PRO A 271 -14.88 -19.91 11.96
C PRO A 271 -15.40 -18.70 11.18
N PRO A 272 -16.62 -18.81 10.61
CA PRO A 272 -17.25 -17.69 9.90
C PRO A 272 -17.25 -16.41 10.72
N LYS A 273 -16.72 -15.34 10.17
CA LYS A 273 -16.60 -14.04 10.83
C LYS A 273 -17.02 -12.92 9.87
N VAL A 274 -17.82 -12.00 10.39
CA VAL A 274 -18.13 -10.73 9.75
C VAL A 274 -17.32 -9.66 10.47
N SER A 275 -16.57 -8.85 9.75
CA SER A 275 -15.86 -7.73 10.33
C SER A 275 -16.11 -6.47 9.53
N TYR A 276 -16.32 -5.39 10.26
CA TYR A 276 -16.44 -4.05 9.72
C TYR A 276 -15.38 -3.17 10.37
N SER A 277 -14.69 -2.40 9.56
CA SER A 277 -13.82 -1.33 10.02
C SER A 277 -14.15 -0.03 9.29
N GLY A 278 -14.17 1.07 10.02
CA GLY A 278 -14.43 2.39 9.47
C GLY A 278 -13.51 3.42 10.11
N ASN A 279 -12.98 4.33 9.28
CA ASN A 279 -12.18 5.46 9.72
C ASN A 279 -12.77 6.76 9.17
N TYR A 280 -12.73 7.80 9.99
CA TYR A 280 -13.08 9.15 9.59
C TYR A 280 -11.97 10.10 10.01
N VAL A 281 -11.41 10.83 9.06
CA VAL A 281 -10.28 11.74 9.28
C VAL A 281 -10.65 13.13 8.79
N ILE A 282 -10.41 14.12 9.62
CA ILE A 282 -10.55 15.53 9.26
C ILE A 282 -9.17 16.05 8.89
N LYS A 283 -9.04 16.61 7.69
CA LYS A 283 -7.84 17.28 7.21
C LYS A 283 -8.03 18.79 7.28
N THR A 284 -7.07 19.46 7.86
CA THR A 284 -7.05 20.92 7.90
C THR A 284 -5.89 21.44 7.06
N PRO A 285 -6.05 22.54 6.32
CA PRO A 285 -4.94 23.18 5.65
C PRO A 285 -3.83 23.53 6.64
N PRO A 286 -2.55 23.45 6.25
CA PRO A 286 -1.48 23.94 7.10
C PRO A 286 -1.67 25.42 7.34
N ARG A 287 -1.37 25.89 8.55
CA ARG A 287 -1.34 27.32 8.84
C ARG A 287 -0.19 27.94 8.04
N LEU A 288 -0.54 28.69 7.02
CA LEU A 288 0.45 29.44 6.27
C LEU A 288 0.97 30.60 7.12
N ARG A 289 2.16 31.12 6.80
CA ARG A 289 2.72 32.29 7.49
C ARG A 289 1.74 33.45 7.42
N ASP A 290 1.69 34.22 8.47
CA ASP A 290 0.97 35.49 8.45
C ASP A 290 1.56 36.36 7.34
N VAL A 291 0.80 36.53 6.27
CA VAL A 291 1.19 37.35 5.12
C VAL A 291 0.58 38.71 5.31
N ALA A 292 1.32 39.75 4.95
CA ALA A 292 0.74 41.08 4.86
C ALA A 292 -0.44 41.06 3.89
N ILE A 293 -1.58 41.61 4.29
CA ILE A 293 -2.80 41.68 3.47
C ILE A 293 -3.25 43.11 3.26
N GLY A 294 -3.96 43.40 2.18
CA GLY A 294 -4.53 44.70 1.86
C GLY A 294 -3.47 45.78 1.75
N ASN A 295 -3.67 46.88 2.48
CA ASN A 295 -2.74 48.01 2.46
C ASN A 295 -1.33 47.67 2.98
N ALA A 296 -1.21 46.73 3.91
CA ALA A 296 0.09 46.28 4.39
C ALA A 296 0.86 45.56 3.28
N GLU A 297 0.20 44.70 2.49
CA GLU A 297 0.80 44.08 1.33
C GLU A 297 1.18 45.09 0.25
N ARG A 298 0.29 46.04 -0.06
CA ARG A 298 0.58 47.12 -1.01
C ARG A 298 1.85 47.86 -0.63
N ASN A 299 1.94 48.33 0.62
CA ASN A 299 3.09 49.06 1.11
C ASN A 299 4.37 48.23 1.07
N MET A 300 4.29 46.96 1.42
CA MET A 300 5.42 46.05 1.33
C MET A 300 5.90 45.88 -0.13
N ARG A 301 5.01 45.73 -1.09
CA ARG A 301 5.34 45.62 -2.52
C ARG A 301 5.97 46.92 -3.06
N ILE A 302 5.41 48.06 -2.70
CA ILE A 302 5.99 49.38 -3.04
C ILE A 302 7.41 49.50 -2.47
N MET A 303 7.61 49.13 -1.21
CA MET A 303 8.95 49.16 -0.59
C MET A 303 9.93 48.22 -1.27
N GLN A 304 9.48 47.00 -1.65
CA GLN A 304 10.31 46.05 -2.38
C GLN A 304 10.74 46.58 -3.76
N ILE A 305 9.83 47.24 -4.49
CA ILE A 305 10.16 47.84 -5.78
C ILE A 305 11.19 48.98 -5.57
N LEU A 306 10.96 49.88 -4.62
CA LEU A 306 11.87 50.99 -4.34
C LEU A 306 13.25 50.53 -3.83
N GLN A 307 13.32 49.43 -3.11
CA GLN A 307 14.60 48.87 -2.62
C GLN A 307 15.41 48.16 -3.69
N ASN A 308 14.74 47.52 -4.64
CA ASN A 308 15.42 46.74 -5.70
C ASN A 308 15.74 47.62 -6.92
N ASP A 309 15.09 48.74 -7.09
CA ASP A 309 15.34 49.64 -8.20
C ASP A 309 16.29 50.77 -7.75
N THR A 310 17.53 50.69 -8.18
CA THR A 310 18.56 51.72 -7.92
C THR A 310 18.37 52.97 -8.77
N SER A 311 17.52 52.93 -9.79
CA SER A 311 17.18 54.10 -10.60
C SER A 311 15.82 54.62 -10.21
N SER A 312 15.77 55.77 -9.49
CA SER A 312 14.54 56.40 -9.05
C SER A 312 13.51 56.68 -10.15
N TYR A 313 13.91 56.61 -11.40
CA TYR A 313 13.04 56.81 -12.55
C TYR A 313 12.20 55.56 -12.89
N PHE A 314 12.77 54.39 -12.86
CA PHE A 314 12.08 53.13 -13.21
C PHE A 314 11.13 52.69 -12.09
N GLY A 315 11.55 52.75 -10.84
CA GLY A 315 10.70 52.32 -9.73
C GLY A 315 9.43 53.14 -9.56
N HIS A 316 9.48 54.45 -9.81
CA HIS A 316 8.29 55.30 -9.82
C HIS A 316 7.36 54.99 -10.99
N ASN A 317 7.90 54.73 -12.18
CA ASN A 317 7.11 54.35 -13.35
C ASN A 317 6.47 52.97 -13.16
N GLU A 318 7.16 52.01 -12.59
CA GLU A 318 6.60 50.69 -12.30
C GLU A 318 5.42 50.81 -11.33
N ILE A 319 5.54 51.56 -10.26
CA ILE A 319 4.45 51.78 -9.29
C ILE A 319 3.24 52.43 -9.98
N HIS A 320 3.45 53.43 -10.82
CA HIS A 320 2.37 54.12 -11.52
C HIS A 320 1.69 53.27 -12.58
N ASN A 321 2.42 52.36 -13.23
CA ASN A 321 1.88 51.46 -14.25
C ASN A 321 1.02 50.35 -13.66
N PHE A 322 1.09 50.10 -12.34
CA PHE A 322 0.23 49.12 -11.67
C PHE A 322 -0.88 49.82 -10.87
N PRO A 323 -2.12 49.88 -11.37
CA PRO A 323 -3.24 50.51 -10.66
C PRO A 323 -3.44 50.00 -9.24
N ALA A 324 -3.18 48.69 -9.01
CA ALA A 324 -3.26 48.08 -7.69
C ALA A 324 -2.26 48.67 -6.66
N LEU A 325 -1.15 49.24 -7.12
CA LEU A 325 -0.16 49.89 -6.25
C LEU A 325 -0.40 51.41 -6.16
N ALA A 326 -0.74 52.05 -7.27
CA ALA A 326 -0.89 53.49 -7.39
C ALA A 326 -2.23 54.02 -6.87
N ASP A 327 -3.33 53.30 -7.13
CA ASP A 327 -4.68 53.75 -6.82
C ASP A 327 -5.28 53.01 -5.61
N SER A 328 -4.92 53.53 -4.42
CA SER A 328 -5.42 53.00 -3.14
C SER A 328 -6.87 53.41 -2.82
N LEU A 329 -7.46 54.28 -3.61
CA LEU A 329 -8.84 54.76 -3.41
C LEU A 329 -9.86 53.96 -4.21
N ASN A 330 -9.43 53.25 -5.23
CA ASN A 330 -10.30 52.42 -6.05
C ASN A 330 -10.78 51.17 -5.29
N PRO A 331 -12.10 51.01 -5.11
CA PRO A 331 -12.64 49.84 -4.39
C PRO A 331 -12.21 48.49 -5.00
N TYR A 332 -11.88 48.46 -6.28
CA TYR A 332 -11.43 47.22 -6.93
C TYR A 332 -10.05 46.73 -6.42
N TRP A 333 -9.17 47.67 -6.03
CA TRP A 333 -7.82 47.40 -5.57
C TRP A 333 -7.59 47.60 -4.07
N ASN A 334 -8.63 47.97 -3.34
CA ASN A 334 -8.51 48.30 -1.91
C ASN A 334 -9.28 47.29 -1.05
N ASN A 335 -8.87 46.02 -1.13
CA ASN A 335 -9.52 44.91 -0.44
C ASN A 335 -8.53 44.13 0.44
N ASN A 336 -9.08 43.31 1.31
CA ASN A 336 -8.38 42.32 2.13
C ASN A 336 -8.90 40.93 1.79
N THR A 337 -8.77 40.49 0.53
CA THR A 337 -9.32 39.24 0.08
C THR A 337 -8.49 38.08 0.62
N ASP A 338 -9.11 37.20 1.39
CA ASP A 338 -8.51 35.93 1.80
C ASP A 338 -8.58 34.94 0.67
N TRP A 339 -7.62 35.00 -0.23
CA TRP A 339 -7.49 34.03 -1.33
C TRP A 339 -7.20 32.62 -0.84
N GLN A 340 -6.49 32.48 0.31
CA GLN A 340 -6.17 31.17 0.86
C GLN A 340 -7.43 30.43 1.30
N GLY A 341 -8.32 31.09 2.04
CA GLY A 341 -9.59 30.53 2.44
C GLY A 341 -10.54 30.23 1.26
N ARG A 342 -10.31 30.86 0.08
CA ARG A 342 -11.06 30.55 -1.13
C ARG A 342 -10.58 29.27 -1.80
N PHE A 343 -9.28 28.98 -1.79
CA PHE A 343 -8.69 27.81 -2.46
C PHE A 343 -8.57 26.61 -1.56
N TYR A 344 -8.29 26.83 -0.28
CA TYR A 344 -8.11 25.75 0.69
C TYR A 344 -9.32 25.62 1.61
N GLY A 345 -9.59 24.42 2.04
CA GLY A 345 -10.68 24.15 2.96
C GLY A 345 -10.38 22.98 3.89
N VAL A 346 -11.12 22.94 4.99
CA VAL A 346 -11.17 21.77 5.85
C VAL A 346 -11.93 20.68 5.11
N THR A 347 -11.36 19.51 5.05
CA THR A 347 -11.92 18.36 4.33
C THR A 347 -11.95 17.12 5.20
N HIS A 348 -12.52 16.06 4.69
CA HIS A 348 -12.62 14.80 5.41
C HIS A 348 -12.36 13.61 4.48
N ASN A 349 -11.76 12.58 5.06
CA ASN A 349 -11.58 11.28 4.42
C ASN A 349 -12.40 10.24 5.18
N GLN A 350 -12.93 9.28 4.47
CA GLN A 350 -13.68 8.17 5.05
C GLN A 350 -13.20 6.86 4.42
N THR A 351 -13.13 5.84 5.26
CA THR A 351 -12.88 4.47 4.82
C THR A 351 -13.92 3.58 5.46
N HIS A 352 -14.57 2.74 4.67
CA HIS A 352 -15.49 1.72 5.13
C HIS A 352 -15.09 0.39 4.50
N ASN A 353 -14.85 -0.59 5.33
CA ASN A 353 -14.43 -1.91 4.91
C ASN A 353 -15.29 -2.98 5.59
N LEU A 354 -15.96 -3.78 4.79
CA LEU A 354 -16.80 -4.88 5.25
C LEU A 354 -16.25 -6.19 4.71
N SER A 355 -15.95 -7.13 5.59
CA SER A 355 -15.43 -8.44 5.17
C SER A 355 -16.17 -9.59 5.80
N PHE A 356 -16.40 -10.62 4.98
CA PHE A 356 -16.94 -11.91 5.36
C PHE A 356 -15.86 -12.95 5.12
N SER A 357 -15.42 -13.61 6.16
CA SER A 357 -14.35 -14.60 6.04
C SER A 357 -14.63 -15.80 6.90
N GLY A 358 -14.12 -16.94 6.48
CA GLY A 358 -14.23 -18.17 7.22
C GLY A 358 -13.64 -19.34 6.46
N GLY A 359 -13.67 -20.49 7.08
CA GLY A 359 -13.28 -21.70 6.41
C GLY A 359 -12.81 -22.81 7.34
N THR A 360 -12.50 -23.92 6.71
CA THR A 360 -11.90 -25.11 7.31
C THR A 360 -10.54 -25.33 6.67
N SER A 361 -9.82 -26.36 7.07
CA SER A 361 -8.57 -26.77 6.42
C SER A 361 -8.74 -27.14 4.94
N LYS A 362 -9.96 -27.52 4.52
CA LYS A 362 -10.25 -27.94 3.14
C LYS A 362 -10.82 -26.84 2.26
N PHE A 363 -11.52 -25.90 2.83
CA PHE A 363 -12.16 -24.79 2.09
C PHE A 363 -12.13 -23.52 2.93
N ASN A 364 -11.65 -22.44 2.35
CA ASN A 364 -11.68 -21.13 2.97
C ASN A 364 -12.16 -20.08 1.97
N TYR A 365 -12.73 -19.00 2.52
CA TYR A 365 -13.25 -17.90 1.73
C TYR A 365 -13.03 -16.56 2.42
N LEU A 366 -12.83 -15.53 1.61
CA LEU A 366 -12.82 -14.14 2.00
C LEU A 366 -13.58 -13.35 0.93
N ILE A 367 -14.60 -12.61 1.34
CA ILE A 367 -15.30 -11.65 0.50
C ILE A 367 -15.16 -10.30 1.19
N ASN A 368 -14.67 -9.30 0.47
CA ASN A 368 -14.40 -7.99 1.03
C ASN A 368 -14.97 -6.90 0.12
N GLY A 369 -15.74 -5.98 0.71
CA GLY A 369 -16.18 -4.74 0.09
C GLY A 369 -15.50 -3.55 0.75
N ASN A 370 -14.91 -2.68 -0.04
CA ASN A 370 -14.21 -1.48 0.42
C ASN A 370 -14.75 -0.23 -0.27
N TYR A 371 -14.99 0.80 0.51
CA TYR A 371 -15.27 2.16 0.06
C TYR A 371 -14.27 3.11 0.72
N TYR A 372 -13.62 3.92 -0.08
CA TYR A 372 -12.70 4.97 0.35
C TYR A 372 -13.03 6.27 -0.36
N THR A 373 -13.11 7.36 0.38
CA THR A 373 -13.21 8.71 -0.18
C THR A 373 -12.21 9.63 0.50
N GLU A 374 -11.53 10.39 -0.31
CA GLU A 374 -10.57 11.41 0.12
C GLU A 374 -10.83 12.70 -0.62
N LYS A 375 -11.04 13.78 0.13
CA LYS A 375 -11.10 15.12 -0.43
C LYS A 375 -9.80 15.85 -0.12
N GLY A 376 -9.19 16.43 -1.15
CA GLY A 376 -8.00 17.24 -0.99
C GLY A 376 -8.30 18.55 -0.27
N ILE A 377 -7.29 19.10 0.39
CA ILE A 377 -7.40 20.45 0.99
C ILE A 377 -7.58 21.54 -0.06
N VAL A 378 -7.13 21.32 -1.29
CA VAL A 378 -7.41 22.14 -2.46
C VAL A 378 -8.81 21.80 -2.97
N LYS A 379 -9.65 22.80 -3.17
CA LYS A 379 -11.01 22.60 -3.67
C LYS A 379 -11.00 21.91 -5.06
N ASN A 380 -12.04 21.16 -5.36
CA ASN A 380 -12.22 20.38 -6.61
C ASN A 380 -11.16 19.30 -6.82
N THR A 381 -10.51 18.84 -5.74
CA THR A 381 -9.66 17.66 -5.79
C THR A 381 -10.25 16.57 -4.92
N ASP A 382 -10.49 15.40 -5.49
CA ASP A 382 -11.01 14.25 -4.76
C ASP A 382 -10.54 12.94 -5.35
N PHE A 383 -10.69 11.89 -4.56
CA PHE A 383 -10.45 10.52 -4.95
C PHE A 383 -11.47 9.61 -4.25
N ASN A 384 -12.21 8.85 -5.04
CA ASN A 384 -13.18 7.88 -4.54
C ASN A 384 -12.84 6.50 -5.08
N ARG A 385 -12.84 5.49 -4.22
CA ARG A 385 -12.57 4.10 -4.60
C ARG A 385 -13.66 3.19 -4.08
N TYR A 386 -14.16 2.35 -4.96
CA TYR A 386 -15.08 1.24 -4.67
C TYR A 386 -14.39 -0.05 -5.05
N GLY A 387 -14.23 -0.95 -4.10
CA GLY A 387 -13.55 -2.22 -4.31
C GLY A 387 -14.40 -3.40 -3.86
N LEU A 388 -14.41 -4.46 -4.65
CA LEU A 388 -14.96 -5.76 -4.29
C LEU A 388 -13.90 -6.81 -4.56
N LYS A 389 -13.63 -7.68 -3.58
CA LYS A 389 -12.69 -8.79 -3.70
C LYS A 389 -13.30 -10.06 -3.16
N ALA A 390 -13.13 -11.15 -3.88
CA ALA A 390 -13.45 -12.49 -3.44
C ALA A 390 -12.22 -13.39 -3.60
N ARG A 391 -11.90 -14.13 -2.57
CA ARG A 391 -10.83 -15.12 -2.56
C ARG A 391 -11.35 -16.44 -2.01
N LEU A 392 -11.10 -17.53 -2.72
CA LEU A 392 -11.55 -18.87 -2.40
C LEU A 392 -10.35 -19.81 -2.41
N GLY A 393 -10.10 -20.47 -1.29
CA GLY A 393 -9.08 -21.52 -1.19
C GLY A 393 -9.73 -22.89 -1.06
N TYR A 394 -9.25 -23.86 -1.81
CA TYR A 394 -9.73 -25.23 -1.81
C TYR A 394 -8.58 -26.23 -1.73
N SER A 395 -8.52 -26.99 -0.66
CA SER A 395 -7.48 -27.99 -0.38
C SER A 395 -8.13 -29.29 0.10
N PRO A 396 -8.69 -30.11 -0.81
CA PRO A 396 -9.43 -31.31 -0.44
C PRO A 396 -8.58 -32.36 0.29
N ASN A 397 -7.28 -32.33 0.03
CA ASN A 397 -6.28 -33.23 0.62
C ASN A 397 -4.90 -32.53 0.64
N ASP A 398 -3.92 -33.15 1.27
CA ASP A 398 -2.55 -32.61 1.40
C ASP A 398 -1.77 -32.55 0.07
N LYS A 399 -2.32 -33.10 -1.00
CA LYS A 399 -1.66 -33.16 -2.32
C LYS A 399 -2.10 -32.04 -3.25
N PHE A 400 -3.29 -31.47 -3.07
CA PHE A 400 -3.86 -30.48 -3.97
C PHE A 400 -4.31 -29.23 -3.23
N GLU A 401 -3.85 -28.08 -3.67
CA GLU A 401 -4.28 -26.77 -3.21
C GLU A 401 -4.65 -25.91 -4.43
N MET A 402 -5.77 -25.24 -4.37
CA MET A 402 -6.24 -24.28 -5.36
C MET A 402 -6.66 -22.98 -4.66
N ASP A 403 -6.22 -21.86 -5.20
CA ASP A 403 -6.53 -20.52 -4.71
C ASP A 403 -7.07 -19.70 -5.89
N VAL A 404 -8.31 -19.23 -5.78
CA VAL A 404 -8.97 -18.40 -6.78
C VAL A 404 -9.16 -17.02 -6.19
N ASN A 405 -8.73 -16.01 -6.90
CA ASN A 405 -8.86 -14.62 -6.50
C ASN A 405 -9.51 -13.82 -7.64
N VAL A 406 -10.57 -13.07 -7.30
CA VAL A 406 -11.27 -12.17 -8.23
C VAL A 406 -11.46 -10.84 -7.53
N SER A 407 -11.12 -9.75 -8.20
CA SER A 407 -11.36 -8.41 -7.71
C SER A 407 -11.85 -7.47 -8.81
N ALA A 408 -12.66 -6.52 -8.41
CA ALA A 408 -13.11 -5.40 -9.22
C ALA A 408 -12.91 -4.12 -8.42
N THR A 409 -12.25 -3.15 -9.01
CA THR A 409 -12.02 -1.85 -8.39
C THR A 409 -12.42 -0.75 -9.37
N PHE A 410 -13.15 0.20 -8.87
CA PHE A 410 -13.60 1.38 -9.61
C PHE A 410 -13.14 2.62 -8.85
N THR A 411 -12.46 3.54 -9.54
CA THR A 411 -12.00 4.79 -8.96
C THR A 411 -12.47 5.98 -9.77
N LEU A 412 -12.89 7.01 -9.05
CA LEU A 412 -13.20 8.32 -9.56
C LEU A 412 -12.21 9.30 -8.95
N ASN A 413 -11.55 10.09 -9.76
CA ASN A 413 -10.56 11.06 -9.31
C ASN A 413 -10.74 12.38 -10.06
N SER A 414 -10.78 13.46 -9.32
CA SER A 414 -10.68 14.83 -9.85
C SER A 414 -9.43 15.50 -9.29
N GLN A 415 -8.61 16.03 -10.17
CA GLN A 415 -7.41 16.78 -9.79
C GLN A 415 -7.62 18.29 -9.89
N GLY A 416 -8.77 18.72 -10.39
CA GLY A 416 -9.09 20.12 -10.65
C GLY A 416 -8.09 20.74 -11.62
N SER A 417 -7.67 21.96 -11.37
CA SER A 417 -6.60 22.62 -12.15
C SER A 417 -5.20 22.06 -11.84
N GLY A 418 -5.10 20.95 -11.10
CA GLY A 418 -3.85 20.39 -10.59
C GLY A 418 -3.21 21.25 -9.51
N ASN A 419 -3.25 22.54 -9.70
CA ASN A 419 -2.85 23.54 -8.73
C ASN A 419 -3.61 24.84 -9.06
N ALA A 420 -4.54 25.22 -8.20
CA ALA A 420 -5.32 26.44 -8.35
C ALA A 420 -4.46 27.70 -8.53
N PHE A 421 -3.17 27.59 -8.28
CA PHE A 421 -2.17 28.62 -8.41
C PHE A 421 -1.15 28.34 -9.52
N THR A 422 -1.45 27.47 -10.49
CA THR A 422 -0.61 27.39 -11.69
C THR A 422 -0.54 28.77 -12.31
N GLN A 423 0.57 29.39 -12.09
CA GLN A 423 0.76 30.80 -12.39
C GLN A 423 1.15 30.98 -13.84
N SER A 424 0.54 31.95 -14.49
CA SER A 424 1.10 32.55 -15.68
C SER A 424 2.42 33.23 -15.34
N GLY A 425 3.44 33.08 -16.15
CA GLY A 425 4.72 33.78 -16.00
C GLY A 425 5.87 32.96 -15.42
N VAL A 426 6.77 33.61 -14.69
CA VAL A 426 8.07 33.05 -14.21
C VAL A 426 7.89 31.81 -13.32
N ALA A 427 6.73 31.64 -12.78
CA ALA A 427 6.38 30.55 -11.89
C ALA A 427 5.87 29.28 -12.61
N ARG A 428 5.72 29.32 -13.92
CA ARG A 428 5.21 28.23 -14.74
C ARG A 428 6.19 27.04 -14.66
N GLY A 429 5.75 25.95 -14.09
CA GLY A 429 6.55 24.74 -13.96
C GLY A 429 7.36 24.56 -12.68
N SER A 430 7.29 25.51 -11.72
CA SER A 430 7.93 25.35 -10.42
C SER A 430 6.90 25.08 -9.33
N SER A 431 7.03 23.94 -8.67
CA SER A 431 6.12 23.53 -7.58
C SER A 431 6.12 24.48 -6.38
N ALA A 432 7.19 25.21 -6.17
CA ALA A 432 7.33 26.15 -5.06
C ALA A 432 6.57 27.47 -5.27
N SER A 433 6.39 27.90 -6.51
CA SER A 433 5.74 29.16 -6.87
C SER A 433 4.24 29.03 -7.05
N SER A 434 3.75 27.82 -7.15
CA SER A 434 2.34 27.50 -7.33
C SER A 434 1.48 27.77 -6.10
N LEU A 435 2.09 28.16 -4.98
CA LEU A 435 1.42 28.46 -3.73
C LEU A 435 1.22 29.97 -3.50
N LEU A 436 1.65 30.85 -4.41
CA LEU A 436 1.47 32.28 -4.26
C LEU A 436 0.05 32.70 -4.70
N PRO A 437 -0.78 33.16 -3.76
CA PRO A 437 -2.11 33.63 -4.08
C PRO A 437 -2.04 34.95 -4.88
N PRO A 438 -3.11 35.30 -5.60
CA PRO A 438 -3.27 36.66 -6.13
C PRO A 438 -3.09 37.72 -5.03
N PRO A 439 -2.72 38.96 -5.38
CA PRO A 439 -2.61 40.00 -4.38
C PRO A 439 -3.91 40.18 -3.60
N SER A 440 -3.81 40.23 -2.28
CA SER A 440 -4.99 40.30 -1.39
C SER A 440 -5.79 41.59 -1.54
N MET A 441 -5.16 42.62 -2.09
CA MET A 441 -5.81 43.89 -2.38
C MET A 441 -6.81 43.81 -3.53
N TYR A 442 -6.79 42.77 -4.35
CA TYR A 442 -7.73 42.56 -5.45
C TYR A 442 -9.06 42.04 -4.94
N ILE A 443 -10.17 42.59 -5.45
CA ILE A 443 -11.52 42.12 -5.14
C ILE A 443 -11.80 40.79 -5.89
N SER A 444 -11.30 40.67 -7.11
CA SER A 444 -11.39 39.46 -7.92
C SER A 444 -10.13 39.30 -8.74
N ALA A 445 -9.83 38.04 -9.04
CA ALA A 445 -8.78 37.65 -9.96
C ALA A 445 -9.38 36.60 -10.89
N SER A 446 -9.77 37.04 -12.10
CA SER A 446 -10.52 36.21 -13.05
C SER A 446 -9.81 34.92 -13.39
N GLU A 447 -8.50 34.96 -13.62
CA GLU A 447 -7.70 33.76 -13.86
C GLU A 447 -7.69 32.80 -12.66
N ALA A 448 -7.52 33.33 -11.45
CA ALA A 448 -7.53 32.50 -10.24
C ALA A 448 -8.91 31.88 -10.00
N LEU A 449 -9.99 32.60 -10.27
CA LEU A 449 -11.36 32.08 -10.15
C LEU A 449 -11.69 31.08 -11.25
N ALA A 450 -11.18 31.29 -12.46
CA ALA A 450 -11.36 30.37 -13.58
C ALA A 450 -10.70 28.99 -13.32
N ALA A 451 -9.69 28.93 -12.44
CA ALA A 451 -9.12 27.67 -12.01
C ALA A 451 -10.14 26.73 -11.35
N PHE A 452 -11.20 27.27 -10.75
CA PHE A 452 -12.30 26.46 -10.22
C PHE A 452 -13.26 25.92 -11.29
N SER A 453 -13.17 26.43 -12.51
CA SER A 453 -13.98 25.97 -13.64
C SER A 453 -13.27 24.91 -14.49
N VAL A 454 -12.07 24.52 -14.11
CA VAL A 454 -11.41 23.36 -14.70
C VAL A 454 -12.18 22.13 -14.25
N ASP A 455 -12.68 21.37 -15.22
CA ASP A 455 -13.27 20.07 -14.97
C ASP A 455 -12.27 18.99 -15.36
N ASP A 456 -11.99 18.08 -14.44
CA ASP A 456 -11.06 16.98 -14.63
C ASP A 456 -11.66 15.71 -14.02
N ASN A 457 -12.30 14.93 -14.89
CA ASN A 457 -12.93 13.68 -14.53
C ASN A 457 -12.07 12.51 -14.98
N ASN A 458 -11.57 11.76 -14.03
CA ASN A 458 -10.72 10.61 -14.29
C ASN A 458 -11.37 9.36 -13.70
N VAL A 459 -11.70 8.42 -14.55
CA VAL A 459 -12.35 7.16 -14.21
C VAL A 459 -11.40 6.02 -14.51
N ASN A 460 -11.08 5.22 -13.49
CA ASN A 460 -10.29 4.01 -13.70
C ASN A 460 -11.08 2.80 -13.21
N THR A 461 -11.07 1.75 -14.01
CA THR A 461 -11.68 0.48 -13.67
C THR A 461 -10.65 -0.63 -13.82
N ALA A 462 -10.54 -1.48 -12.82
CA ALA A 462 -9.65 -2.63 -12.82
C ALA A 462 -10.41 -3.91 -12.49
N TYR A 463 -10.22 -4.93 -13.31
CA TYR A 463 -10.70 -6.28 -13.07
C TYR A 463 -9.50 -7.21 -13.02
N ASP A 464 -9.36 -7.94 -11.92
CA ASP A 464 -8.31 -8.92 -11.73
C ASP A 464 -8.93 -10.27 -11.45
N ALA A 465 -8.47 -11.29 -12.15
CA ALA A 465 -8.83 -12.67 -11.88
C ALA A 465 -7.57 -13.54 -11.89
N SER A 466 -7.41 -14.40 -10.90
CA SER A 466 -6.29 -15.31 -10.86
C SER A 466 -6.68 -16.66 -10.26
N ILE A 467 -6.01 -17.69 -10.74
CA ILE A 467 -6.10 -19.04 -10.22
C ILE A 467 -4.69 -19.57 -10.01
N ARG A 468 -4.39 -20.04 -8.81
CA ARG A 468 -3.17 -20.75 -8.50
C ARG A 468 -3.50 -22.17 -8.10
N MET A 469 -2.74 -23.13 -8.60
CA MET A 469 -2.87 -24.53 -8.29
C MET A 469 -1.51 -25.10 -7.90
N VAL A 470 -1.48 -25.82 -6.78
CA VAL A 470 -0.31 -26.56 -6.33
C VAL A 470 -0.68 -28.03 -6.24
N TYR A 471 0.10 -28.87 -6.89
CA TYR A 471 -0.13 -30.32 -6.87
C TYR A 471 1.16 -31.07 -6.52
N LYS A 472 1.10 -31.89 -5.47
CA LYS A 472 2.19 -32.78 -5.07
C LYS A 472 2.10 -34.09 -5.86
N LEU A 473 3.00 -34.21 -6.79
CA LEU A 473 3.16 -35.41 -7.65
C LEU A 473 3.87 -36.53 -6.90
N PRO A 474 3.83 -37.77 -7.43
CA PRO A 474 4.69 -38.85 -6.94
C PRO A 474 6.17 -38.47 -6.94
N TYR A 475 6.96 -39.16 -6.12
CA TYR A 475 8.40 -38.93 -5.98
C TYR A 475 8.76 -37.53 -5.47
N GLU A 476 7.92 -36.90 -4.64
CA GLU A 476 8.13 -35.60 -4.00
C GLU A 476 8.26 -34.41 -4.98
N PHE A 477 7.82 -34.59 -6.22
CA PHE A 477 7.69 -33.41 -7.10
C PHE A 477 6.50 -32.54 -6.69
N THR A 478 6.67 -31.26 -6.81
CA THR A 478 5.61 -30.25 -6.61
C THR A 478 5.46 -29.44 -7.89
N LEU A 479 4.25 -29.42 -8.44
CA LEU A 479 3.86 -28.60 -9.57
C LEU A 479 3.10 -27.39 -9.03
N ASP A 480 3.61 -26.18 -9.28
CA ASP A 480 2.98 -24.89 -8.93
C ASP A 480 2.64 -24.16 -10.23
N GLY A 481 1.38 -23.96 -10.48
CA GLY A 481 0.87 -23.22 -11.63
C GLY A 481 0.06 -22.00 -11.19
N ILE A 482 0.26 -20.87 -11.83
CA ILE A 482 -0.56 -19.67 -11.67
C ILE A 482 -0.97 -19.14 -13.04
N PHE A 483 -2.23 -18.77 -13.15
CA PHE A 483 -2.78 -18.07 -14.30
C PHE A 483 -3.46 -16.82 -13.80
N GLY A 484 -3.19 -15.67 -14.44
CA GLY A 484 -3.77 -14.37 -14.10
C GLY A 484 -4.24 -13.65 -15.34
N TYR A 485 -5.36 -12.97 -15.20
CA TYR A 485 -5.90 -12.04 -16.17
C TYR A 485 -6.19 -10.71 -15.47
N LYS A 486 -5.69 -9.62 -16.04
CA LYS A 486 -5.98 -8.27 -15.59
C LYS A 486 -6.49 -7.45 -16.77
N TYR A 487 -7.51 -6.66 -16.50
CA TYR A 487 -8.05 -5.71 -17.45
C TYR A 487 -8.25 -4.36 -16.77
N ASN A 488 -7.63 -3.32 -17.30
CA ASN A 488 -7.72 -1.97 -16.78
C ASN A 488 -8.22 -1.03 -17.87
N THR A 489 -9.11 -0.13 -17.49
CA THR A 489 -9.52 1.00 -18.33
C THR A 489 -9.24 2.29 -17.58
N THR A 490 -8.76 3.29 -18.30
CA THR A 490 -8.61 4.66 -17.83
C THR A 490 -9.29 5.58 -18.84
N GLU A 491 -10.25 6.34 -18.36
CA GLU A 491 -10.91 7.39 -19.12
C GLU A 491 -10.68 8.71 -18.38
N ARG A 492 -10.10 9.67 -19.06
CA ARG A 492 -9.88 11.01 -18.53
C ARG A 492 -10.47 12.03 -19.47
N GLU A 493 -11.30 12.91 -18.94
CA GLU A 493 -11.85 14.04 -19.64
C GLU A 493 -11.50 15.31 -18.86
N THR A 494 -10.84 16.25 -19.53
CA THR A 494 -10.43 17.51 -18.92
C THR A 494 -10.88 18.67 -19.78
N PHE A 495 -11.49 19.67 -19.15
CA PHE A 495 -11.82 20.95 -19.79
C PHE A 495 -11.08 22.08 -19.08
N THR A 496 -10.35 22.87 -19.85
CA THR A 496 -9.64 24.06 -19.37
C THR A 496 -10.25 25.31 -20.02
N PRO A 497 -10.79 26.26 -19.24
CA PRO A 497 -11.31 27.52 -19.74
C PRO A 497 -10.27 28.34 -20.50
N GLY A 498 -10.71 29.09 -21.51
CA GLY A 498 -9.82 29.87 -22.36
C GLY A 498 -9.02 30.94 -21.62
N ILE A 499 -9.59 31.52 -20.59
CA ILE A 499 -8.90 32.51 -19.75
C ILE A 499 -7.60 31.95 -19.11
N LEU A 500 -7.53 30.63 -18.87
CA LEU A 500 -6.32 29.94 -18.35
C LEU A 500 -5.36 29.51 -19.46
N ASN A 501 -5.80 29.56 -20.73
CA ASN A 501 -5.06 29.06 -21.88
C ASN A 501 -5.05 30.07 -23.03
N ASN A 502 -4.57 31.29 -22.81
CA ASN A 502 -4.41 32.34 -23.82
C ASN A 502 -5.72 32.65 -24.58
N ASN A 503 -6.84 32.70 -23.90
CA ASN A 503 -8.19 32.90 -24.43
C ASN A 503 -8.66 31.81 -25.41
N ARG A 504 -8.10 30.61 -25.30
CA ARG A 504 -8.49 29.44 -26.08
C ARG A 504 -8.86 28.32 -25.14
N SER A 505 -10.14 28.01 -24.99
CA SER A 505 -10.55 26.86 -24.21
C SER A 505 -9.99 25.55 -24.80
N GLU A 506 -9.70 24.61 -23.94
CA GLU A 506 -9.11 23.32 -24.30
C GLU A 506 -9.97 22.20 -23.74
N TRP A 507 -10.26 21.22 -24.59
CA TRP A 507 -10.87 19.97 -24.20
C TRP A 507 -9.92 18.82 -24.54
N TYR A 508 -9.65 17.99 -23.55
CA TYR A 508 -8.76 16.85 -23.67
C TYR A 508 -9.50 15.58 -23.23
N ASN A 509 -9.39 14.55 -24.02
CA ASN A 509 -9.90 13.22 -23.70
C ASN A 509 -8.80 12.18 -23.90
N LEU A 510 -8.62 11.33 -22.89
CA LEU A 510 -7.76 10.15 -22.90
C LEU A 510 -8.62 8.92 -22.67
N SER A 511 -8.54 7.94 -23.57
CA SER A 511 -9.10 6.61 -23.38
C SER A 511 -7.98 5.58 -23.51
N GLN A 512 -7.69 4.89 -22.44
CA GLN A 512 -6.66 3.85 -22.38
C GLN A 512 -7.27 2.54 -21.90
N ASN A 513 -7.01 1.48 -22.65
CA ASN A 513 -7.38 0.12 -22.26
C ASN A 513 -6.13 -0.74 -22.24
N SER A 514 -5.97 -1.52 -21.19
CA SER A 514 -4.87 -2.47 -21.07
C SER A 514 -5.36 -3.82 -20.59
N TYR A 515 -4.82 -4.89 -21.14
CA TYR A 515 -4.98 -6.22 -20.59
C TYR A 515 -3.63 -6.91 -20.44
N ASN A 516 -3.52 -7.67 -19.37
CA ASN A 516 -2.38 -8.51 -19.07
C ASN A 516 -2.85 -9.95 -18.88
N LEU A 517 -2.23 -10.86 -19.62
CA LEU A 517 -2.33 -12.30 -19.41
C LEU A 517 -1.01 -12.79 -18.86
N TYR A 518 -1.06 -13.48 -17.74
CA TYR A 518 0.11 -14.02 -17.06
C TYR A 518 -0.08 -15.50 -16.79
N ALA A 519 0.88 -16.31 -17.14
CA ALA A 519 0.91 -17.73 -16.82
C ALA A 519 2.32 -18.14 -16.40
N ARG A 520 2.41 -18.90 -15.31
CA ARG A 520 3.66 -19.49 -14.85
C ARG A 520 3.41 -20.89 -14.35
N THR A 521 4.31 -21.80 -14.70
CA THR A 521 4.33 -23.16 -14.19
C THR A 521 5.74 -23.52 -13.75
N VAL A 522 5.87 -24.01 -12.52
CA VAL A 522 7.15 -24.39 -11.91
C VAL A 522 7.05 -25.82 -11.39
N LEU A 523 7.97 -26.67 -11.79
CA LEU A 523 8.18 -28.00 -11.23
C LEU A 523 9.35 -27.95 -10.24
N ALA A 524 9.12 -28.36 -9.01
CA ALA A 524 10.11 -28.36 -7.95
C ALA A 524 10.25 -29.74 -7.33
N ARG A 525 11.47 -30.09 -6.90
CA ARG A 525 11.76 -31.28 -6.11
C ARG A 525 12.88 -31.00 -5.12
N SER A 526 12.75 -31.50 -3.90
CA SER A 526 13.82 -31.50 -2.89
C SER A 526 14.35 -32.91 -2.70
N LEU A 527 15.66 -33.05 -2.76
CA LEU A 527 16.36 -34.30 -2.50
C LEU A 527 17.22 -34.14 -1.26
N ASP A 528 16.87 -34.86 -0.20
CA ASP A 528 17.58 -34.81 1.07
C ASP A 528 18.64 -35.90 1.13
N PHE A 529 19.90 -35.49 1.19
CA PHE A 529 21.04 -36.38 1.42
C PHE A 529 21.56 -36.15 2.85
N ARG A 530 22.24 -37.11 3.41
CA ARG A 530 22.72 -37.04 4.81
C ARG A 530 23.56 -35.80 5.13
N ILE A 531 24.27 -35.25 4.15
CA ILE A 531 25.25 -34.16 4.31
C ILE A 531 24.77 -32.86 3.64
N PHE A 532 23.89 -32.97 2.64
CA PHE A 532 23.40 -31.83 1.88
C PHE A 532 21.96 -32.06 1.41
N ARG A 533 21.25 -30.96 1.16
CA ARG A 533 19.94 -30.94 0.50
C ARG A 533 20.09 -30.30 -0.87
N LEU A 534 19.56 -30.96 -1.90
CA LEU A 534 19.51 -30.44 -3.26
C LEU A 534 18.07 -30.08 -3.60
N GLY A 535 17.78 -28.81 -3.76
CA GLY A 535 16.53 -28.34 -4.33
C GLY A 535 16.68 -28.13 -5.84
N LEU A 536 15.81 -28.73 -6.64
CA LEU A 536 15.76 -28.55 -8.08
C LEU A 536 14.47 -27.86 -8.46
N ARG A 537 14.55 -26.81 -9.27
CA ARG A 537 13.39 -26.07 -9.77
C ARG A 537 13.60 -25.67 -11.22
N ALA A 538 12.57 -25.97 -12.01
CA ALA A 538 12.51 -25.55 -13.40
C ALA A 538 11.10 -25.06 -13.71
N GLY A 539 10.99 -24.01 -14.48
CA GLY A 539 9.69 -23.43 -14.81
C GLY A 539 9.69 -22.62 -16.09
N VAL A 540 8.49 -22.31 -16.52
CA VAL A 540 8.19 -21.46 -17.67
C VAL A 540 7.24 -20.37 -17.22
N GLU A 541 7.49 -19.16 -17.69
CA GLU A 541 6.65 -17.99 -17.45
C GLU A 541 6.36 -17.30 -18.78
N ILE A 542 5.10 -16.97 -18.98
CA ILE A 542 4.60 -16.25 -20.16
C ILE A 542 3.80 -15.05 -19.68
N SER A 543 4.09 -13.88 -20.25
CA SER A 543 3.32 -12.66 -20.02
C SER A 543 3.02 -12.00 -21.35
N THR A 544 1.76 -11.61 -21.53
CA THR A 544 1.29 -10.84 -22.67
C THR A 544 0.60 -9.60 -22.19
N ASN A 545 1.12 -8.45 -22.59
CA ASN A 545 0.58 -7.15 -22.27
C ASN A 545 0.18 -6.45 -23.54
N LYS A 546 -1.05 -5.97 -23.58
CA LYS A 546 -1.48 -5.11 -24.68
C LYS A 546 -2.14 -3.89 -24.10
N ARG A 547 -1.67 -2.73 -24.56
CA ARG A 547 -2.20 -1.43 -24.21
C ARG A 547 -2.62 -0.69 -25.47
N SER A 548 -3.82 -0.17 -25.49
CA SER A 548 -4.28 0.80 -26.48
C SER A 548 -4.45 2.15 -25.83
N HIS A 549 -3.94 3.17 -26.46
CA HIS A 549 -3.95 4.53 -25.95
C HIS A 549 -4.47 5.45 -27.05
N ASN A 550 -5.52 6.20 -26.74
CA ASN A 550 -6.14 7.16 -27.65
C ASN A 550 -6.30 8.49 -26.92
N THR A 551 -5.75 9.54 -27.51
CA THR A 551 -5.94 10.91 -27.01
C THR A 551 -6.53 11.79 -28.07
N VAL A 552 -7.41 12.68 -27.64
CA VAL A 552 -8.00 13.73 -28.48
C VAL A 552 -7.84 15.05 -27.75
N LYS A 553 -7.21 16.01 -28.39
CA LYS A 553 -7.07 17.37 -27.89
C LYS A 553 -7.71 18.34 -28.86
N LEU A 554 -8.70 19.10 -28.41
CA LEU A 554 -9.40 20.12 -29.13
C LEU A 554 -9.19 21.47 -28.45
N VAL A 555 -8.94 22.50 -29.25
CA VAL A 555 -8.65 23.86 -28.75
C VAL A 555 -9.50 24.87 -29.52
N GLY A 556 -10.02 25.87 -28.81
CA GLY A 556 -10.75 26.99 -29.42
C GLY A 556 -12.26 26.83 -29.39
N GLY A 557 -12.84 26.67 -28.19
CA GLY A 557 -14.30 26.71 -28.01
C GLY A 557 -14.88 28.12 -28.10
N GLY A 558 -16.15 28.22 -28.48
CA GLY A 558 -16.89 29.47 -28.53
C GLY A 558 -17.30 30.02 -27.16
N SER A 559 -17.14 29.23 -26.09
CA SER A 559 -17.55 29.60 -24.75
C SER A 559 -16.75 28.82 -23.71
N ASP A 560 -16.44 29.46 -22.60
CA ASP A 560 -15.82 28.79 -21.41
C ASP A 560 -16.86 28.06 -20.53
N TYR A 561 -18.14 28.11 -20.90
CA TYR A 561 -19.24 27.50 -20.14
C TYR A 561 -19.86 26.27 -20.83
N ILE A 562 -19.47 25.98 -22.05
CA ILE A 562 -19.99 24.85 -22.82
C ILE A 562 -18.81 23.99 -23.25
N TRP A 563 -18.79 22.77 -22.76
CA TRP A 563 -17.68 21.84 -22.93
C TRP A 563 -18.09 20.61 -23.73
N GLY A 564 -17.09 19.87 -24.15
CA GLY A 564 -17.23 18.68 -24.94
C GLY A 564 -16.90 18.90 -26.41
N PRO A 565 -16.74 17.82 -27.19
CA PRO A 565 -16.25 17.89 -28.56
C PRO A 565 -17.17 18.68 -29.51
N GLY A 566 -18.48 18.68 -29.24
CA GLY A 566 -19.46 19.42 -30.05
C GLY A 566 -19.43 20.94 -29.88
N ALA A 567 -18.83 21.43 -28.78
CA ALA A 567 -18.73 22.87 -28.48
C ALA A 567 -17.41 23.47 -28.98
N MET A 568 -16.44 22.67 -29.36
CA MET A 568 -15.15 23.11 -29.86
C MET A 568 -15.22 23.42 -31.35
N HIS A 569 -15.01 24.68 -31.69
CA HIS A 569 -15.09 25.18 -33.09
C HIS A 569 -13.83 24.84 -33.87
N SER A 570 -13.24 23.75 -33.66
CA SER A 570 -12.34 23.24 -34.59
C SER A 570 -10.91 23.11 -34.52
N LYS A 571 -10.05 22.95 -34.38
CA LYS A 571 -8.77 22.34 -34.81
C LYS A 571 -8.36 21.30 -33.83
N SER A 572 -8.45 20.04 -34.21
CA SER A 572 -7.69 18.97 -33.60
C SER A 572 -6.21 19.44 -33.55
N GLU A 573 -5.72 19.86 -32.36
CA GLU A 573 -4.31 20.18 -32.20
C GLU A 573 -3.47 18.92 -31.98
N GLY A 574 -4.12 17.80 -31.66
CA GLY A 574 -3.42 16.52 -31.55
C GLY A 574 -4.43 15.39 -31.34
N THR A 575 -4.32 14.39 -32.17
CA THR A 575 -4.95 13.10 -31.94
C THR A 575 -3.83 12.07 -32.00
N THR A 576 -3.62 11.33 -30.93
CA THR A 576 -2.66 10.24 -30.92
C THR A 576 -3.38 8.93 -30.67
N SER A 577 -3.03 7.92 -31.42
CA SER A 577 -3.51 6.57 -31.21
C SER A 577 -2.37 5.60 -31.44
N PHE A 578 -2.08 4.78 -30.44
CA PHE A 578 -1.09 3.74 -30.59
C PHE A 578 -1.48 2.50 -29.79
N VAL A 579 -0.94 1.38 -30.22
CA VAL A 579 -1.10 0.10 -29.55
C VAL A 579 0.29 -0.42 -29.24
N GLU A 580 0.53 -0.71 -27.97
CA GLU A 580 1.71 -1.41 -27.49
C GLU A 580 1.36 -2.87 -27.23
N ASP A 581 2.19 -3.77 -27.72
CA ASP A 581 2.05 -5.21 -27.50
C ASP A 581 3.40 -5.77 -27.06
N GLU A 582 3.47 -6.19 -25.79
CA GLU A 582 4.65 -6.77 -25.17
C GLU A 582 4.39 -8.22 -24.81
N ASN A 583 5.18 -9.12 -25.39
CA ASN A 583 5.12 -10.54 -25.10
C ASN A 583 6.46 -10.99 -24.52
N THR A 584 6.41 -11.62 -23.36
CA THR A 584 7.60 -12.12 -22.66
C THR A 584 7.49 -13.63 -22.45
N LEU A 585 8.55 -14.35 -22.76
CA LEU A 585 8.73 -15.76 -22.46
C LEU A 585 10.01 -15.93 -21.64
N SER A 586 9.91 -16.51 -20.46
CA SER A 586 11.06 -16.76 -19.61
C SER A 586 11.13 -18.20 -19.17
N PHE A 587 12.35 -18.74 -19.07
CA PHE A 587 12.59 -20.02 -18.41
C PHE A 587 13.23 -19.75 -17.05
N ILE A 588 12.83 -20.48 -16.03
CA ILE A 588 13.32 -20.37 -14.67
C ILE A 588 14.10 -21.64 -14.35
N ILE A 589 15.36 -21.52 -13.98
CA ILE A 589 16.20 -22.62 -13.53
C ILE A 589 16.87 -22.16 -12.24
N ASP A 590 16.45 -22.73 -11.11
CA ASP A 590 16.85 -22.30 -9.78
C ASP A 590 17.20 -23.54 -8.91
N PRO A 591 18.39 -24.12 -9.08
CA PRO A 591 18.87 -25.15 -8.16
C PRO A 591 19.34 -24.52 -6.84
N SER A 592 19.14 -25.22 -5.73
CA SER A 592 19.63 -24.82 -4.42
C SER A 592 20.44 -25.94 -3.77
N PHE A 593 21.62 -25.59 -3.31
CA PHE A 593 22.54 -26.51 -2.63
C PHE A 593 22.69 -26.07 -1.18
N ASN A 594 22.16 -26.84 -0.26
CA ASN A 594 22.22 -26.53 1.16
C ASN A 594 23.14 -27.54 1.85
N LEU A 595 24.30 -27.08 2.31
CA LEU A 595 25.32 -27.91 2.95
C LEU A 595 25.28 -27.72 4.46
N GLY A 596 25.26 -28.82 5.22
CA GLY A 596 25.24 -28.82 6.67
C GLY A 596 24.42 -29.97 7.23
N SER A 597 24.56 -30.30 8.53
CA SER A 597 23.81 -31.38 9.14
C SER A 597 22.32 -30.99 9.23
N ILE A 598 21.45 -31.90 8.80
CA ILE A 598 20.02 -31.83 9.03
C ILE A 598 19.79 -32.00 10.53
N GLY A 599 19.71 -30.90 11.26
CA GLY A 599 19.53 -30.89 12.71
C GLY A 599 19.16 -29.52 13.24
N PRO A 600 18.88 -29.39 14.55
CA PRO A 600 18.37 -28.12 15.15
C PRO A 600 19.28 -26.91 15.01
N ARG A 601 20.50 -27.05 14.51
CA ARG A 601 21.44 -25.96 14.26
C ARG A 601 21.45 -25.43 12.82
N GLY A 602 20.61 -25.97 11.93
CA GLY A 602 20.38 -25.45 10.58
C GLY A 602 21.49 -25.75 9.56
N GLU A 603 21.19 -25.42 8.34
CA GLU A 603 22.09 -25.49 7.19
C GLU A 603 23.16 -24.42 7.30
N ARG A 604 24.45 -24.79 7.18
CA ARG A 604 25.57 -23.84 7.37
C ARG A 604 25.92 -23.04 6.13
N TYR A 605 25.76 -23.66 4.96
CA TYR A 605 26.09 -23.00 3.68
C TYR A 605 24.95 -23.26 2.71
N ILE A 606 24.48 -22.17 2.12
CA ILE A 606 23.39 -22.19 1.12
C ILE A 606 23.94 -21.54 -0.16
N PHE A 607 23.89 -22.27 -1.26
CA PHE A 607 24.28 -21.80 -2.57
C PHE A 607 23.12 -21.96 -3.54
N THR A 608 22.59 -20.85 -4.09
CA THR A 608 21.42 -20.83 -4.99
C THR A 608 21.76 -20.06 -6.25
N PRO A 609 22.40 -20.70 -7.25
CA PRO A 609 22.53 -20.08 -8.57
C PRO A 609 21.15 -19.98 -9.21
N ASN A 610 20.90 -18.85 -9.87
CA ASN A 610 19.65 -18.61 -10.57
C ASN A 610 19.97 -18.25 -12.02
N ILE A 611 19.33 -18.94 -12.95
CA ILE A 611 19.49 -18.72 -14.38
C ILE A 611 18.09 -18.49 -14.96
N ARG A 612 17.90 -17.33 -15.60
CA ARG A 612 16.62 -16.96 -16.18
C ARG A 612 16.79 -16.42 -17.61
N PRO A 613 16.86 -17.31 -18.62
CA PRO A 613 16.75 -16.87 -20.01
C PRO A 613 15.39 -16.22 -20.26
N GLU A 614 15.40 -15.02 -20.82
CA GLU A 614 14.20 -14.25 -21.09
C GLU A 614 14.21 -13.74 -22.52
N ALA A 615 13.10 -13.91 -23.24
CA ALA A 615 12.83 -13.33 -24.52
C ALA A 615 11.68 -12.36 -24.42
N ASN A 616 11.86 -11.16 -24.95
CA ASN A 616 10.83 -10.13 -24.97
C ASN A 616 10.65 -9.60 -26.38
N SER A 617 9.41 -9.38 -26.81
CA SER A 617 9.08 -8.88 -28.16
C SER A 617 9.61 -7.47 -28.42
N THR A 618 9.87 -6.69 -27.38
CA THR A 618 10.42 -5.32 -27.47
C THR A 618 11.93 -5.29 -27.68
N TYR A 619 12.62 -6.41 -27.44
CA TYR A 619 14.05 -6.51 -27.73
C TYR A 619 14.29 -6.46 -29.24
N GLY A 620 15.29 -5.72 -29.66
CA GLY A 620 15.58 -5.54 -31.09
C GLY A 620 15.79 -6.86 -31.86
N LYS A 621 15.60 -6.83 -33.17
CA LYS A 621 15.68 -8.03 -34.05
C LYS A 621 16.96 -8.89 -33.88
N LYS A 622 18.07 -8.27 -33.37
CA LYS A 622 19.36 -8.96 -33.18
C LYS A 622 19.52 -9.63 -31.81
N ILE A 623 18.80 -9.16 -30.78
CA ILE A 623 18.89 -9.68 -29.41
C ILE A 623 17.49 -10.17 -29.03
N LYS A 624 17.26 -11.47 -29.11
CA LYS A 624 15.98 -12.06 -28.78
C LYS A 624 15.93 -12.61 -27.35
N TRP A 625 17.08 -12.92 -26.76
CA TRP A 625 17.24 -13.53 -25.46
C TRP A 625 18.23 -12.79 -24.60
N THR A 626 17.90 -12.60 -23.34
CA THR A 626 18.79 -12.17 -22.25
C THR A 626 18.88 -13.28 -21.21
N ILE A 627 20.01 -13.37 -20.52
CA ILE A 627 20.24 -14.40 -19.49
C ILE A 627 20.60 -13.70 -18.17
#